data_e3977c9c711d29ad0d12799332cf532f
#
_entry.id   e3977c9c711d29ad0d12799332cf532f
#
_cell.length_a   1.000
_cell.length_b   1.000
_cell.length_c   1.000
_cell.angle_alpha   90.00
_cell.angle_beta   90.00
_cell.angle_gamma   90.00
#
_symmetry.space_group_name_H-M   'P 1'
#
loop_
_entity.id
_entity.type
_entity.pdbx_description
1 polymer ?
#
loop_
_entity_poly.entity_id
_entity_poly.type
_entity_poly.pdbx_seq_one_letter_code
_entity_poly.pdbx_strand_id
1 'polypeptide(L)'
;MHNTGPWKLSFMKSYNLNLTYSMLKLSFVFLFFASIIFYSCGDDSGIVNSQNKGILSITGFKQLDKNIEGTYELWASVETGLDHGENAYRSLGRFAVNSSGGLTDTSGGTFTPNLGKIANINNIGDVIITIQPPGYNDTIPSNIKLLGGAKQLQGNELVFDLSMQYTDILPVSSQFSSALAKYILASPTTGTASSQYQKGLWFTLDTGGTTLGITLPAISDTAEWTYQAWVKDGADNYYNIGRFDAPNARDNNQLCELNGGLIWNVPGHDWLQSNCPGGGLPDIQSLNNNYSVLITLEPRFEQGSALSKPFYLKIFEKNILPLPFGTVQEMTNYFSVTQPLAQLRVSSN
;
A
#
# COMPACT_ATOMS: atom_id res chain seq x y z
N MET A 1 11.47 -8.31 66.58
CA MET A 1 12.85 -8.78 66.49
C MET A 1 13.37 -8.22 65.17
N HIS A 2 14.08 -7.12 65.25
CA HIS A 2 15.52 -6.93 65.01
C HIS A 2 15.90 -7.25 63.55
N ASN A 3 16.51 -6.40 62.76
CA ASN A 3 17.52 -5.36 62.97
C ASN A 3 17.66 -4.57 61.66
N THR A 4 17.51 -3.30 61.56
CA THR A 4 18.42 -2.15 61.66
C THR A 4 19.74 -2.29 60.92
N GLY A 5 20.00 -1.35 60.05
CA GLY A 5 21.27 -0.69 60.06
C GLY A 5 21.80 -0.19 58.72
N PRO A 6 22.27 1.04 58.72
CA PRO A 6 22.51 1.84 57.52
C PRO A 6 24.02 1.98 57.23
N TRP A 7 24.40 3.03 56.54
CA TRP A 7 25.73 3.62 56.28
C TRP A 7 26.20 3.41 54.81
N LYS A 8 26.79 4.34 54.12
CA LYS A 8 27.37 5.66 54.44
C LYS A 8 27.51 6.48 53.16
N LEU A 9 27.32 7.77 53.33
CA LEU A 9 27.85 8.82 52.43
C LEU A 9 29.36 8.87 52.51
N SER A 10 30.05 9.18 51.42
CA SER A 10 31.39 9.78 51.45
C SER A 10 31.62 10.56 50.16
N PHE A 11 31.49 11.84 50.24
CA PHE A 11 32.46 12.96 50.13
C PHE A 11 33.25 13.11 48.83
N MET A 12 32.91 14.23 48.21
CA MET A 12 33.71 15.23 47.47
C MET A 12 35.21 15.01 47.35
N LYS A 13 35.70 15.24 46.14
CA LYS A 13 36.89 16.11 45.98
C LYS A 13 36.85 16.85 44.66
N SER A 14 36.71 18.14 44.76
CA SER A 14 36.98 19.14 43.74
C SER A 14 38.49 19.24 43.52
N TYR A 15 38.90 19.34 42.27
CA TYR A 15 40.19 19.96 41.92
C TYR A 15 39.97 21.01 40.86
N ASN A 16 40.00 22.26 41.33
CA ASN A 16 40.36 23.40 40.50
C ASN A 16 41.85 23.33 40.19
N LEU A 17 42.21 23.46 38.95
CA LEU A 17 43.51 23.95 38.58
C LEU A 17 43.37 24.91 37.40
N ASN A 18 43.62 26.16 37.71
CA ASN A 18 43.97 27.22 36.80
C ASN A 18 45.24 26.87 36.06
N LEU A 19 45.25 27.10 34.75
CA LEU A 19 46.48 27.55 34.11
C LEU A 19 46.16 28.49 32.95
N THR A 20 46.52 29.72 33.22
CA THR A 20 46.60 30.86 32.35
C THR A 20 47.83 30.79 31.44
N TYR A 21 47.69 31.39 30.26
CA TYR A 21 48.79 31.95 29.40
C TYR A 21 49.71 31.01 28.66
N SER A 22 49.41 30.86 27.35
CA SER A 22 50.42 31.10 26.33
C SER A 22 49.75 31.51 25.03
N MET A 23 49.34 32.75 24.97
CA MET A 23 49.21 33.49 23.71
C MET A 23 50.60 33.86 23.21
N LEU A 24 50.76 33.89 21.97
CA LEU A 24 51.85 34.40 21.14
C LEU A 24 52.81 33.36 20.56
N LYS A 25 52.80 33.38 19.27
CA LYS A 25 53.77 32.85 18.29
C LYS A 25 53.29 31.60 17.53
N LEU A 26 52.28 31.78 16.69
CA LEU A 26 52.15 31.02 15.43
C LEU A 26 51.28 31.79 14.41
N SER A 27 51.68 33.04 14.14
CA SER A 27 51.04 33.89 13.11
C SER A 27 51.97 34.16 11.93
N PHE A 28 52.82 33.23 11.51
CA PHE A 28 53.71 33.51 10.36
C PHE A 28 54.01 32.31 9.44
N VAL A 29 53.20 31.27 9.45
CA VAL A 29 53.41 30.14 8.51
C VAL A 29 52.24 29.94 7.54
N PHE A 30 51.22 30.79 7.56
CA PHE A 30 50.02 30.64 6.68
C PHE A 30 50.05 31.48 5.41
N LEU A 31 51.24 32.01 4.97
CA LEU A 31 51.31 32.92 3.82
C LEU A 31 52.18 32.41 2.67
N PHE A 32 52.45 31.10 2.55
CA PHE A 32 53.26 30.60 1.45
C PHE A 32 52.75 29.35 0.75
N PHE A 33 51.44 29.04 0.88
CA PHE A 33 50.84 27.94 0.14
C PHE A 33 49.66 28.33 -0.76
N ALA A 34 49.65 29.56 -1.23
CA ALA A 34 48.60 30.05 -2.13
C ALA A 34 49.15 30.44 -3.49
N SER A 35 49.89 29.55 -4.15
CA SER A 35 50.22 29.78 -5.57
C SER A 35 50.77 28.51 -6.24
N ILE A 36 50.05 27.39 -6.14
CA ILE A 36 50.14 26.37 -7.16
C ILE A 36 48.78 26.34 -7.85
N ILE A 37 48.59 27.27 -8.75
CA ILE A 37 47.58 27.19 -9.79
C ILE A 37 48.08 26.11 -10.73
N PHE A 38 47.54 24.89 -10.57
CA PHE A 38 47.56 23.91 -11.63
C PHE A 38 46.70 24.45 -12.77
N TYR A 39 47.33 25.06 -13.76
CA TYR A 39 46.79 25.11 -15.10
C TYR A 39 46.74 23.67 -15.61
N SER A 40 45.72 22.91 -15.23
CA SER A 40 45.28 21.79 -16.00
C SER A 40 44.48 22.40 -17.16
N CYS A 41 45.16 22.57 -18.28
CA CYS A 41 44.50 22.68 -19.56
C CYS A 41 43.96 21.29 -19.89
N GLY A 42 42.89 20.91 -19.24
CA GLY A 42 42.04 19.85 -19.69
C GLY A 42 41.09 20.48 -20.71
N ASP A 43 41.14 19.98 -21.94
CA ASP A 43 40.03 20.15 -22.89
C ASP A 43 38.75 19.73 -22.21
N ASP A 44 38.05 20.68 -21.59
CA ASP A 44 36.63 20.59 -21.38
C ASP A 44 35.98 20.76 -22.77
N SER A 45 36.10 19.71 -23.59
CA SER A 45 35.00 19.40 -24.49
C SER A 45 33.80 19.19 -23.57
N GLY A 46 33.08 20.25 -23.30
CA GLY A 46 31.83 20.27 -22.58
C GLY A 46 30.90 19.27 -23.24
N ILE A 47 30.96 18.05 -22.78
CA ILE A 47 29.82 17.13 -22.93
C ILE A 47 28.72 17.84 -22.14
N VAL A 48 27.94 18.66 -22.83
CA VAL A 48 26.61 19.03 -22.37
C VAL A 48 25.93 17.68 -22.23
N ASN A 49 26.01 17.09 -21.02
CA ASN A 49 25.16 15.98 -20.65
C ASN A 49 23.75 16.53 -20.79
N SER A 50 23.14 16.30 -21.95
CA SER A 50 21.71 16.50 -22.14
C SER A 50 21.06 15.64 -21.07
N GLN A 51 20.68 16.28 -19.95
CA GLN A 51 20.08 15.52 -18.86
C GLN A 51 18.71 15.11 -19.31
N ASN A 52 18.54 13.83 -19.57
CA ASN A 52 17.22 13.26 -19.84
C ASN A 52 16.25 13.71 -18.77
N LYS A 53 15.08 14.18 -19.16
CA LYS A 53 14.05 14.67 -18.26
C LYS A 53 12.94 13.63 -18.14
N GLY A 54 12.63 13.25 -16.90
CA GLY A 54 11.49 12.41 -16.58
C GLY A 54 10.37 13.22 -15.90
N ILE A 55 9.13 13.01 -16.32
CA ILE A 55 7.93 13.58 -15.67
C ILE A 55 6.99 12.43 -15.37
N LEU A 56 6.69 12.23 -14.07
CA LEU A 56 5.67 11.30 -13.61
C LEU A 56 4.38 12.05 -13.31
N SER A 57 3.28 11.63 -13.91
CA SER A 57 1.92 12.07 -13.59
C SER A 57 1.15 10.90 -12.97
N ILE A 58 0.37 11.16 -11.93
CA ILE A 58 -0.39 10.14 -11.19
C ILE A 58 -1.85 10.55 -11.04
N THR A 59 -2.74 9.57 -10.99
CA THR A 59 -4.18 9.75 -10.71
C THR A 59 -4.67 8.60 -9.85
N GLY A 60 -5.56 8.85 -8.89
CA GLY A 60 -6.15 7.82 -8.02
C GLY A 60 -5.24 7.33 -6.91
N PHE A 61 -3.99 7.76 -6.84
CA PHE A 61 -3.10 7.43 -5.73
C PHE A 61 -3.53 8.12 -4.42
N LYS A 62 -3.24 7.47 -3.31
CA LYS A 62 -3.50 8.01 -1.97
C LYS A 62 -2.22 8.04 -1.14
N GLN A 63 -2.23 8.86 -0.10
CA GLN A 63 -1.18 8.86 0.90
C GLN A 63 -1.15 7.49 1.60
N LEU A 64 0.02 6.87 1.65
CA LEU A 64 0.27 5.67 2.45
C LEU A 64 0.86 6.05 3.80
N ASP A 65 0.52 5.27 4.84
CA ASP A 65 1.28 5.29 6.10
C ASP A 65 2.59 4.53 5.88
N LYS A 66 3.69 5.27 5.80
CA LYS A 66 5.02 4.68 5.54
C LYS A 66 5.47 3.63 6.55
N ASN A 67 4.91 3.63 7.76
CA ASN A 67 5.27 2.69 8.82
C ASN A 67 4.41 1.42 8.80
N ILE A 68 3.27 1.45 8.10
CA ILE A 68 2.30 0.36 8.05
C ILE A 68 2.11 -0.13 6.61
N GLU A 69 1.79 0.79 5.70
CA GLU A 69 1.44 0.50 4.31
C GLU A 69 2.63 0.58 3.35
N GLY A 70 3.74 1.21 3.79
CA GLY A 70 4.96 1.32 2.98
C GLY A 70 5.07 2.60 2.16
N THR A 71 5.82 2.53 1.06
CA THR A 71 6.17 3.70 0.23
C THR A 71 6.15 3.32 -1.25
N TYR A 72 5.67 4.19 -2.11
CA TYR A 72 5.75 3.98 -3.56
C TYR A 72 7.18 4.10 -4.07
N GLU A 73 7.53 3.29 -5.06
CA GLU A 73 8.81 3.40 -5.76
C GLU A 73 8.63 3.17 -7.25
N LEU A 74 9.25 4.04 -8.05
CA LEU A 74 9.24 4.00 -9.51
C LEU A 74 10.49 3.29 -10.00
N TRP A 75 10.32 2.35 -10.94
CA TRP A 75 11.37 1.54 -11.51
C TRP A 75 11.29 1.50 -13.02
N ALA A 76 12.44 1.42 -13.68
CA ALA A 76 12.53 1.15 -15.11
C ALA A 76 13.34 -0.11 -15.35
N SER A 77 12.84 -1.02 -16.20
CA SER A 77 13.62 -2.13 -16.69
C SER A 77 14.63 -1.62 -17.73
N VAL A 78 15.85 -2.11 -17.66
CA VAL A 78 16.89 -1.80 -18.65
C VAL A 78 17.23 -3.08 -19.35
N GLU A 79 16.79 -3.22 -20.60
CA GLU A 79 17.15 -4.36 -21.45
C GLU A 79 18.64 -4.30 -21.80
N THR A 80 19.45 -4.96 -21.03
CA THR A 80 20.85 -5.25 -21.37
C THR A 80 20.96 -6.72 -21.74
N GLY A 81 20.73 -7.02 -22.99
CA GLY A 81 21.13 -8.22 -23.77
C GLY A 81 21.01 -9.63 -23.18
N LEU A 82 20.99 -9.87 -21.87
CA LEU A 82 20.94 -11.19 -21.22
C LEU A 82 20.26 -11.21 -19.82
N ASP A 83 19.97 -10.07 -19.21
CA ASP A 83 19.37 -10.03 -17.87
C ASP A 83 17.89 -9.66 -17.96
N HIS A 84 17.03 -10.67 -18.13
CA HIS A 84 15.57 -10.55 -18.01
C HIS A 84 15.14 -11.06 -16.61
N GLY A 85 15.43 -10.31 -15.57
CA GLY A 85 15.05 -10.67 -14.22
C GLY A 85 14.86 -9.42 -13.35
N GLU A 86 14.57 -9.62 -12.07
CA GLU A 86 14.41 -8.52 -11.09
C GLU A 86 15.65 -7.60 -11.06
N ASN A 87 16.82 -8.11 -11.40
CA ASN A 87 18.06 -7.36 -11.52
C ASN A 87 18.12 -6.41 -12.73
N ALA A 88 17.18 -6.52 -13.67
CA ALA A 88 17.08 -5.60 -14.81
C ALA A 88 16.49 -4.24 -14.40
N TYR A 89 15.79 -4.14 -13.28
CA TYR A 89 15.17 -2.91 -12.84
C TYR A 89 16.17 -1.95 -12.18
N ARG A 90 15.99 -0.66 -12.47
CA ARG A 90 16.71 0.45 -11.85
C ARG A 90 15.72 1.38 -11.17
N SER A 91 15.92 1.65 -9.88
CA SER A 91 15.08 2.60 -9.15
C SER A 91 15.25 4.00 -9.71
N LEU A 92 14.14 4.59 -10.12
CA LEU A 92 14.05 6.00 -10.50
C LEU A 92 13.69 6.90 -9.31
N GLY A 93 13.42 6.31 -8.14
CA GLY A 93 13.23 6.97 -6.87
C GLY A 93 11.95 6.58 -6.15
N ARG A 94 11.98 6.76 -4.82
CA ARG A 94 10.82 6.62 -3.94
C ARG A 94 10.05 7.92 -3.89
N PHE A 95 8.73 7.81 -3.87
CA PHE A 95 7.84 8.96 -3.79
C PHE A 95 6.70 8.71 -2.80
N ALA A 96 6.08 9.79 -2.40
CA ALA A 96 4.89 9.80 -1.56
C ALA A 96 3.77 10.60 -2.24
N VAL A 97 2.57 10.41 -1.75
CA VAL A 97 1.41 11.22 -2.11
C VAL A 97 0.95 11.92 -0.85
N ASN A 98 0.79 13.23 -0.91
CA ASN A 98 0.33 14.00 0.22
C ASN A 98 -1.21 13.90 0.38
N SER A 99 -1.74 14.44 1.47
CA SER A 99 -3.18 14.39 1.77
C SER A 99 -4.07 15.06 0.71
N SER A 100 -3.51 15.97 -0.11
CA SER A 100 -4.20 16.61 -1.24
C SER A 100 -4.13 15.80 -2.54
N GLY A 101 -3.46 14.63 -2.55
CA GLY A 101 -3.23 13.82 -3.74
C GLY A 101 -2.02 14.27 -4.59
N GLY A 102 -1.24 15.25 -4.11
CA GLY A 102 -0.06 15.75 -4.79
C GLY A 102 1.14 14.81 -4.67
N LEU A 103 1.86 14.64 -5.79
CA LEU A 103 3.09 13.85 -5.87
C LEU A 103 4.25 14.59 -5.17
N THR A 104 4.93 13.90 -4.24
CA THR A 104 6.11 14.43 -3.52
C THR A 104 7.21 13.38 -3.45
N ASP A 105 8.43 13.81 -3.18
CA ASP A 105 9.45 12.88 -2.69
C ASP A 105 9.15 12.46 -1.23
N THR A 106 9.94 11.57 -0.69
CA THR A 106 9.75 11.04 0.68
C THR A 106 10.06 12.05 1.79
N SER A 107 10.64 13.20 1.44
CA SER A 107 10.91 14.33 2.35
C SER A 107 9.87 15.45 2.24
N GLY A 108 8.93 15.33 1.30
CA GLY A 108 7.86 16.31 1.06
C GLY A 108 8.19 17.35 -0.02
N GLY A 109 9.35 17.24 -0.68
CA GLY A 109 9.72 18.06 -1.83
C GLY A 109 9.07 17.59 -3.14
N THR A 110 9.38 18.26 -4.24
CA THR A 110 8.93 17.85 -5.57
C THR A 110 9.63 16.55 -5.98
N PHE A 111 8.86 15.52 -6.32
CA PHE A 111 9.43 14.30 -6.88
C PHE A 111 9.85 14.49 -8.34
N THR A 112 11.08 14.09 -8.63
CA THR A 112 11.62 14.04 -10.01
C THR A 112 12.27 12.67 -10.22
N PRO A 113 11.84 11.91 -11.25
CA PRO A 113 12.46 10.63 -11.57
C PRO A 113 13.95 10.76 -11.85
N ASN A 114 14.77 9.96 -11.17
CA ASN A 114 16.23 9.97 -11.34
C ASN A 114 16.64 9.09 -12.53
N LEU A 115 16.73 9.67 -13.70
CA LEU A 115 17.16 8.99 -14.93
C LEU A 115 18.70 8.84 -15.05
N GLY A 116 19.47 9.46 -14.16
CA GLY A 116 20.94 9.39 -14.19
C GLY A 116 21.51 7.96 -13.96
N LYS A 117 20.68 7.04 -13.48
CA LYS A 117 21.03 5.63 -13.31
C LYS A 117 20.88 4.80 -14.60
N ILE A 118 20.37 5.39 -15.67
CA ILE A 118 20.09 4.74 -16.95
C ILE A 118 21.05 5.29 -17.99
N ALA A 119 21.96 4.47 -18.45
CA ALA A 119 22.99 4.87 -19.41
C ALA A 119 22.41 5.29 -20.77
N ASN A 120 21.33 4.64 -21.20
CA ASN A 120 20.62 4.98 -22.43
C ASN A 120 19.11 4.79 -22.22
N ILE A 121 18.36 5.89 -22.25
CA ILE A 121 16.89 5.85 -22.06
C ILE A 121 16.16 5.01 -23.10
N ASN A 122 16.70 4.88 -24.30
CA ASN A 122 16.10 4.04 -25.35
C ASN A 122 16.13 2.54 -25.01
N ASN A 123 16.96 2.13 -24.06
CA ASN A 123 17.01 0.74 -23.57
C ASN A 123 15.98 0.45 -22.47
N ILE A 124 15.17 1.43 -22.06
CA ILE A 124 14.05 1.17 -21.13
C ILE A 124 13.03 0.32 -21.89
N GLY A 125 12.71 -0.85 -21.37
CA GLY A 125 11.69 -1.76 -21.92
C GLY A 125 10.31 -1.47 -21.36
N ASP A 126 10.21 -1.46 -20.04
CA ASP A 126 8.98 -1.16 -19.29
C ASP A 126 9.28 -0.36 -18.03
N VAL A 127 8.22 0.13 -17.42
CA VAL A 127 8.25 0.88 -16.15
C VAL A 127 7.20 0.29 -15.22
N ILE A 128 7.56 0.14 -13.95
CA ILE A 128 6.63 -0.31 -12.92
C ILE A 128 6.63 0.65 -11.72
N ILE A 129 5.52 0.68 -11.00
CA ILE A 129 5.41 1.28 -9.66
C ILE A 129 5.11 0.14 -8.69
N THR A 130 5.90 0.06 -7.62
CA THR A 130 5.73 -0.91 -6.54
C THR A 130 5.37 -0.20 -5.24
N ILE A 131 4.82 -0.97 -4.29
CA ILE A 131 4.73 -0.57 -2.89
C ILE A 131 5.86 -1.27 -2.14
N GLN A 132 6.79 -0.51 -1.62
CA GLN A 132 7.88 -1.02 -0.80
C GLN A 132 7.40 -1.15 0.64
N PRO A 133 7.35 -2.35 1.22
CA PRO A 133 6.95 -2.57 2.61
C PRO A 133 7.78 -1.73 3.59
N PRO A 134 7.25 -1.45 4.79
CA PRO A 134 8.02 -0.76 5.82
C PRO A 134 9.34 -1.45 6.11
N GLY A 135 10.44 -0.70 6.13
CA GLY A 135 11.78 -1.23 6.37
C GLY A 135 12.44 -1.93 5.17
N TYR A 136 11.76 -2.01 4.02
CA TYR A 136 12.32 -2.59 2.80
C TYR A 136 13.38 -1.66 2.20
N ASN A 137 14.62 -2.13 2.12
CA ASN A 137 15.75 -1.34 1.63
C ASN A 137 16.52 -2.02 0.48
N ASP A 138 15.95 -3.03 -0.13
CA ASP A 138 16.57 -3.74 -1.22
C ASP A 138 16.72 -2.86 -2.47
N THR A 139 17.63 -3.24 -3.34
CA THR A 139 17.91 -2.57 -4.62
C THR A 139 17.08 -3.13 -5.78
N ILE A 140 16.16 -4.06 -5.48
CA ILE A 140 15.23 -4.68 -6.41
C ILE A 140 13.81 -4.26 -6.09
N PRO A 141 12.86 -4.30 -7.06
CA PRO A 141 11.46 -4.06 -6.80
C PRO A 141 10.89 -5.05 -5.78
N SER A 142 9.99 -4.58 -4.90
CA SER A 142 9.18 -5.51 -4.11
C SER A 142 8.23 -6.30 -5.00
N ASN A 143 7.73 -7.43 -4.50
CA ASN A 143 6.74 -8.22 -5.22
C ASN A 143 5.39 -7.52 -5.36
N ILE A 144 5.11 -6.48 -4.55
CA ILE A 144 3.85 -5.75 -4.62
C ILE A 144 3.92 -4.71 -5.72
N LYS A 145 3.77 -5.20 -6.94
CA LYS A 145 3.68 -4.37 -8.13
C LYS A 145 2.28 -3.79 -8.20
N LEU A 146 2.18 -2.46 -8.22
CA LEU A 146 0.91 -1.73 -8.26
C LEU A 146 0.49 -1.41 -9.71
N LEU A 147 1.41 -0.85 -10.48
CA LEU A 147 1.17 -0.47 -11.88
C LEU A 147 2.36 -0.88 -12.74
N GLY A 148 2.09 -1.11 -14.02
CA GLY A 148 3.14 -1.31 -15.02
C GLY A 148 2.70 -0.84 -16.40
N GLY A 149 3.68 -0.65 -17.30
CA GLY A 149 3.43 -0.24 -18.66
C GLY A 149 4.66 -0.37 -19.54
N ALA A 150 4.44 -0.82 -20.79
CA ALA A 150 5.49 -0.94 -21.78
C ALA A 150 5.80 0.40 -22.45
N LYS A 151 7.00 0.49 -22.98
CA LYS A 151 7.48 1.61 -23.79
C LYS A 151 6.60 1.88 -24.99
N GLN A 152 6.25 3.14 -25.18
CA GLN A 152 5.62 3.68 -26.36
C GLN A 152 6.43 4.88 -26.84
N LEU A 153 6.49 5.10 -28.16
CA LEU A 153 7.15 6.27 -28.74
C LEU A 153 6.08 7.26 -29.20
N GLN A 154 6.11 8.47 -28.67
CA GLN A 154 5.21 9.57 -29.07
C GLN A 154 6.05 10.78 -29.49
N GLY A 155 6.21 10.96 -30.82
CA GLY A 155 7.19 11.93 -31.34
C GLY A 155 8.62 11.55 -30.93
N ASN A 156 9.27 12.44 -30.20
CA ASN A 156 10.63 12.23 -29.66
C ASN A 156 10.65 11.85 -28.17
N GLU A 157 9.49 11.57 -27.59
CA GLU A 157 9.39 11.18 -26.17
C GLU A 157 9.09 9.69 -26.03
N LEU A 158 9.68 9.06 -25.02
CA LEU A 158 9.24 7.76 -24.54
C LEU A 158 8.10 7.99 -23.54
N VAL A 159 6.99 7.30 -23.76
CA VAL A 159 5.81 7.37 -22.92
C VAL A 159 5.47 5.98 -22.38
N PHE A 160 5.16 5.91 -21.11
CA PHE A 160 4.75 4.70 -20.41
C PHE A 160 3.41 4.98 -19.72
N ASP A 161 2.34 4.40 -20.25
CA ASP A 161 1.02 4.42 -19.62
C ASP A 161 0.96 3.25 -18.64
N LEU A 162 0.88 3.55 -17.35
CA LEU A 162 0.99 2.57 -16.28
C LEU A 162 -0.40 2.24 -15.73
N SER A 163 -0.73 0.95 -15.69
CA SER A 163 -2.00 0.45 -15.17
C SER A 163 -1.84 -0.86 -14.39
N MET A 164 -2.84 -1.20 -13.59
CA MET A 164 -2.92 -2.51 -12.91
C MET A 164 -3.13 -3.66 -13.91
N GLN A 165 -3.64 -3.38 -15.10
CA GLN A 165 -3.96 -4.36 -16.15
C GLN A 165 -2.72 -4.85 -16.90
N TYR A 166 -1.56 -4.23 -16.67
CA TYR A 166 -0.31 -4.67 -17.27
C TYR A 166 0.00 -6.13 -16.88
N THR A 167 0.56 -6.90 -17.83
CA THR A 167 0.61 -8.38 -17.79
C THR A 167 1.17 -8.95 -16.47
N ASP A 168 2.19 -8.31 -15.91
CA ASP A 168 2.89 -8.83 -14.72
C ASP A 168 2.37 -8.21 -13.39
N ILE A 169 1.29 -7.45 -13.44
CA ILE A 169 0.71 -6.80 -12.27
C ILE A 169 -0.52 -7.57 -11.79
N LEU A 170 -1.69 -7.22 -12.31
CA LEU A 170 -2.96 -7.86 -12.00
C LEU A 170 -3.88 -7.81 -13.23
N PRO A 171 -3.64 -8.63 -14.26
CA PRO A 171 -4.41 -8.58 -15.52
C PRO A 171 -5.92 -8.74 -15.33
N VAL A 172 -6.35 -9.53 -14.33
CA VAL A 172 -7.77 -9.72 -14.00
C VAL A 172 -8.47 -8.43 -13.57
N SER A 173 -7.73 -7.39 -13.18
CA SER A 173 -8.29 -6.09 -12.82
C SER A 173 -9.05 -5.42 -13.98
N SER A 174 -8.82 -5.82 -15.23
CA SER A 174 -9.61 -5.39 -16.39
C SER A 174 -11.10 -5.73 -16.26
N GLN A 175 -11.44 -6.75 -15.47
CA GLN A 175 -12.83 -7.22 -15.26
C GLN A 175 -13.51 -6.53 -14.08
N PHE A 176 -12.75 -5.81 -13.21
CA PHE A 176 -13.32 -5.25 -11.97
C PHE A 176 -14.39 -4.18 -12.23
N SER A 177 -14.24 -3.37 -13.27
CA SER A 177 -15.20 -2.31 -13.59
C SER A 177 -16.58 -2.85 -14.01
N SER A 178 -16.65 -4.07 -14.55
CA SER A 178 -17.89 -4.74 -14.95
C SER A 178 -18.42 -5.71 -13.89
N ALA A 179 -17.65 -5.95 -12.82
CA ALA A 179 -18.06 -6.87 -11.77
C ALA A 179 -19.22 -6.31 -10.95
N LEU A 180 -20.02 -7.23 -10.40
CA LEU A 180 -21.15 -6.95 -9.51
C LEU A 180 -20.89 -7.57 -8.15
N ALA A 181 -21.41 -6.94 -7.10
CA ALA A 181 -21.43 -7.50 -5.76
C ALA A 181 -22.81 -7.30 -5.14
N LYS A 182 -23.34 -8.39 -4.57
CA LYS A 182 -24.61 -8.44 -3.86
C LYS A 182 -24.42 -9.29 -2.60
N TYR A 183 -25.21 -8.98 -1.59
CA TYR A 183 -25.19 -9.71 -0.32
C TYR A 183 -26.57 -9.80 0.28
N ILE A 184 -26.70 -10.68 1.25
CA ILE A 184 -27.85 -10.74 2.16
C ILE A 184 -27.38 -10.62 3.60
N LEU A 185 -28.30 -10.23 4.50
CA LEU A 185 -28.08 -10.38 5.92
C LEU A 185 -28.62 -11.73 6.36
N ALA A 186 -27.76 -12.52 6.99
CA ALA A 186 -28.05 -13.86 7.49
C ALA A 186 -27.02 -14.28 8.55
N SER A 187 -27.39 -15.21 9.42
CA SER A 187 -26.49 -15.79 10.43
C SER A 187 -26.50 -17.31 10.38
N PRO A 188 -25.97 -17.96 9.31
CA PRO A 188 -26.05 -19.41 9.12
C PRO A 188 -25.34 -20.19 10.23
N THR A 189 -24.32 -19.63 10.86
CA THR A 189 -23.56 -20.33 11.90
C THR A 189 -24.34 -20.50 13.21
N THR A 190 -25.52 -19.88 13.37
CA THR A 190 -26.46 -20.19 14.45
C THR A 190 -27.19 -21.53 14.28
N GLY A 191 -27.03 -22.23 13.16
CA GLY A 191 -27.82 -23.38 12.74
C GLY A 191 -29.14 -23.02 12.08
N THR A 192 -29.57 -21.75 12.13
CA THR A 192 -30.77 -21.24 11.48
C THR A 192 -30.47 -19.85 10.92
N ALA A 193 -30.31 -19.74 9.61
CA ALA A 193 -29.83 -18.55 8.95
C ALA A 193 -30.68 -17.26 9.21
N SER A 194 -31.94 -17.41 9.59
CA SER A 194 -32.82 -16.31 9.97
C SER A 194 -32.71 -15.86 11.43
N SER A 195 -32.00 -16.62 12.28
CA SER A 195 -31.82 -16.26 13.68
C SER A 195 -30.72 -15.20 13.79
N GLN A 196 -31.04 -14.06 14.41
CA GLN A 196 -30.09 -12.94 14.58
C GLN A 196 -29.44 -12.47 13.24
N TYR A 197 -30.18 -12.55 12.12
CA TYR A 197 -29.67 -12.26 10.77
C TYR A 197 -29.06 -10.85 10.67
N GLN A 198 -29.42 -9.92 11.53
CA GLN A 198 -28.85 -8.57 11.57
C GLN A 198 -27.38 -8.54 12.04
N LYS A 199 -26.85 -9.65 12.51
CA LYS A 199 -25.47 -9.79 12.96
C LYS A 199 -24.58 -10.55 11.99
N GLY A 200 -25.08 -10.87 10.81
CA GLY A 200 -24.31 -11.56 9.79
C GLY A 200 -24.53 -10.97 8.39
N LEU A 201 -23.49 -11.03 7.58
CA LEU A 201 -23.47 -10.55 6.20
C LEU A 201 -22.75 -11.58 5.32
N TRP A 202 -23.41 -12.00 4.23
CA TRP A 202 -22.90 -13.05 3.36
C TRP A 202 -23.11 -12.68 1.89
N PHE A 203 -22.08 -12.86 1.06
CA PHE A 203 -22.10 -12.51 -0.35
C PHE A 203 -22.76 -13.61 -1.20
N THR A 204 -24.03 -13.80 -1.01
CA THR A 204 -24.90 -14.75 -1.73
C THR A 204 -26.20 -14.10 -2.15
N LEU A 205 -26.92 -14.71 -3.10
CA LEU A 205 -28.22 -14.28 -3.58
C LEU A 205 -29.40 -15.06 -2.95
N ASP A 206 -29.11 -16.07 -2.15
CA ASP A 206 -30.14 -16.93 -1.56
C ASP A 206 -29.82 -17.27 -0.10
N THR A 207 -30.87 -17.66 0.62
CA THR A 207 -30.80 -18.01 2.04
C THR A 207 -30.21 -19.39 2.33
N GLY A 208 -29.79 -20.12 1.31
CA GLY A 208 -29.07 -21.40 1.40
C GLY A 208 -27.56 -21.24 1.16
N GLY A 209 -27.09 -20.04 0.78
CA GLY A 209 -25.68 -19.78 0.50
C GLY A 209 -25.15 -20.50 -0.75
N THR A 210 -26.03 -20.81 -1.71
CA THR A 210 -25.68 -21.62 -2.89
C THR A 210 -25.41 -20.80 -4.15
N THR A 211 -25.96 -19.60 -4.24
CA THR A 211 -25.81 -18.72 -5.41
C THR A 211 -24.88 -17.57 -5.10
N LEU A 212 -23.80 -17.45 -5.88
CA LEU A 212 -22.78 -16.44 -5.65
C LEU A 212 -23.35 -15.01 -5.78
N GLY A 213 -23.00 -14.17 -4.81
CA GLY A 213 -23.36 -12.74 -4.82
C GLY A 213 -22.32 -11.85 -5.48
N ILE A 214 -21.12 -12.35 -5.73
CA ILE A 214 -19.99 -11.60 -6.32
C ILE A 214 -19.61 -12.20 -7.65
N THR A 215 -19.30 -11.34 -8.66
CA THR A 215 -18.80 -11.73 -9.98
C THR A 215 -17.35 -11.31 -10.21
N LEU A 216 -16.61 -10.95 -9.15
CA LEU A 216 -15.18 -10.68 -9.25
C LEU A 216 -14.46 -11.93 -9.79
N PRO A 217 -13.45 -11.78 -10.67
CA PRO A 217 -12.63 -12.90 -11.10
C PRO A 217 -11.82 -13.47 -9.94
N ALA A 218 -11.44 -14.75 -10.02
CA ALA A 218 -10.49 -15.30 -9.07
C ALA A 218 -9.10 -14.67 -9.24
N ILE A 219 -8.45 -14.33 -8.13
CA ILE A 219 -7.05 -13.93 -8.08
C ILE A 219 -6.23 -15.18 -7.74
N SER A 220 -5.08 -15.36 -8.39
CA SER A 220 -4.16 -16.45 -8.06
C SER A 220 -3.70 -16.33 -6.60
N ASP A 221 -3.60 -17.43 -5.90
CA ASP A 221 -3.01 -17.52 -4.57
C ASP A 221 -1.52 -17.10 -4.52
N THR A 222 -0.86 -17.14 -5.69
CA THR A 222 0.52 -16.64 -5.87
C THR A 222 0.59 -15.16 -6.19
N ALA A 223 -0.54 -14.49 -6.42
CA ALA A 223 -0.54 -13.04 -6.62
C ALA A 223 -0.31 -12.31 -5.29
N GLU A 224 0.35 -11.17 -5.35
CA GLU A 224 0.61 -10.33 -4.17
C GLU A 224 -0.63 -9.50 -3.74
N TRP A 225 -1.77 -9.79 -4.31
CA TRP A 225 -3.05 -9.13 -4.06
C TRP A 225 -4.13 -10.14 -3.66
N THR A 226 -5.09 -9.70 -2.85
CA THR A 226 -6.25 -10.46 -2.41
C THR A 226 -7.44 -9.53 -2.24
N TYR A 227 -8.65 -10.05 -2.28
CA TYR A 227 -9.83 -9.29 -1.85
C TYR A 227 -9.97 -9.33 -0.34
N GLN A 228 -10.53 -8.27 0.23
CA GLN A 228 -10.97 -8.27 1.61
C GLN A 228 -12.32 -7.58 1.73
N ALA A 229 -13.21 -8.15 2.52
CA ALA A 229 -14.49 -7.55 2.81
C ALA A 229 -14.52 -6.99 4.24
N TRP A 230 -15.28 -5.90 4.41
CA TRP A 230 -15.37 -5.14 5.64
C TRP A 230 -16.79 -4.68 5.90
N VAL A 231 -17.14 -4.52 7.18
CA VAL A 231 -18.24 -3.65 7.62
C VAL A 231 -17.61 -2.42 8.24
N LYS A 232 -18.15 -1.25 7.94
CA LYS A 232 -17.74 0.04 8.49
C LYS A 232 -18.92 0.70 9.21
N ASP A 233 -18.70 1.25 10.40
CA ASP A 233 -19.72 2.05 11.09
C ASP A 233 -19.61 3.54 10.76
N GLY A 234 -20.54 4.34 11.26
CA GLY A 234 -20.59 5.78 11.02
C GLY A 234 -19.49 6.59 11.72
N ALA A 235 -18.67 5.95 12.57
CA ALA A 235 -17.49 6.53 13.21
C ALA A 235 -16.18 6.12 12.53
N ASP A 236 -16.26 5.49 11.34
CA ASP A 236 -15.13 4.97 10.56
C ASP A 236 -14.33 3.86 11.29
N ASN A 237 -14.98 3.08 12.18
CA ASN A 237 -14.42 1.83 12.65
C ASN A 237 -14.69 0.73 11.62
N TYR A 238 -13.68 -0.10 11.36
CA TYR A 238 -13.75 -1.18 10.38
C TYR A 238 -13.75 -2.54 11.08
N TYR A 239 -14.65 -3.40 10.63
CA TYR A 239 -14.81 -4.76 11.12
C TYR A 239 -14.55 -5.72 9.98
N ASN A 240 -13.53 -6.56 10.16
CA ASN A 240 -13.06 -7.47 9.13
C ASN A 240 -14.06 -8.61 8.92
N ILE A 241 -14.55 -8.79 7.69
CA ILE A 241 -15.30 -9.98 7.27
C ILE A 241 -14.33 -11.13 6.99
N GLY A 242 -13.30 -10.87 6.17
CA GLY A 242 -12.28 -11.83 5.81
C GLY A 242 -11.65 -11.54 4.46
N ARG A 243 -10.50 -12.18 4.21
CA ARG A 243 -9.83 -12.19 2.91
C ARG A 243 -10.28 -13.39 2.10
N PHE A 244 -10.42 -13.19 0.80
CA PHE A 244 -10.77 -14.24 -0.15
C PHE A 244 -10.14 -13.96 -1.53
N ASP A 245 -9.86 -15.01 -2.28
CA ASP A 245 -9.26 -14.91 -3.61
C ASP A 245 -10.24 -15.26 -4.72
N ALA A 246 -11.36 -15.89 -4.36
CA ALA A 246 -12.39 -16.28 -5.30
C ALA A 246 -13.79 -16.15 -4.67
N PRO A 247 -14.80 -15.69 -5.44
CA PRO A 247 -16.18 -15.53 -4.95
C PRO A 247 -16.85 -16.83 -4.48
N ASN A 248 -16.40 -17.97 -4.97
CA ASN A 248 -16.90 -19.31 -4.66
C ASN A 248 -16.07 -20.03 -3.59
N ALA A 249 -15.30 -19.28 -2.84
CA ALA A 249 -14.53 -19.78 -1.72
C ALA A 249 -14.89 -19.01 -0.45
N ARG A 250 -14.82 -19.69 0.67
CA ARG A 250 -14.95 -19.06 1.98
C ARG A 250 -13.78 -18.11 2.23
N ASP A 251 -14.02 -17.04 2.96
CA ASP A 251 -12.95 -16.17 3.45
C ASP A 251 -12.15 -16.81 4.59
N ASN A 252 -11.06 -16.14 4.99
CA ASN A 252 -10.13 -16.66 5.99
C ASN A 252 -10.47 -16.27 7.44
N ASN A 253 -11.55 -15.53 7.68
CA ASN A 253 -11.94 -15.09 9.02
C ASN A 253 -13.07 -15.96 9.59
N GLN A 254 -12.76 -16.77 10.60
CA GLN A 254 -13.73 -17.65 11.25
C GLN A 254 -13.86 -17.39 12.76
N LEU A 255 -13.26 -16.30 13.25
CA LEU A 255 -13.05 -16.09 14.67
C LEU A 255 -14.33 -15.90 15.49
N CYS A 256 -15.40 -15.44 14.87
CA CYS A 256 -16.64 -15.07 15.54
C CYS A 256 -17.82 -15.97 15.20
N GLU A 257 -17.60 -16.96 14.40
CA GLU A 257 -18.63 -17.92 13.98
C GLU A 257 -18.87 -18.97 15.07
N LEU A 258 -20.13 -19.42 15.17
CA LEU A 258 -20.48 -20.48 16.10
C LEU A 258 -20.06 -21.84 15.55
N ASN A 259 -19.39 -22.63 16.37
CA ASN A 259 -19.04 -24.00 16.01
C ASN A 259 -20.32 -24.86 15.86
N GLY A 260 -20.46 -25.49 14.68
CA GLY A 260 -21.56 -26.43 14.40
C GLY A 260 -22.75 -25.87 13.62
N GLY A 261 -22.70 -24.58 13.20
CA GLY A 261 -23.67 -24.03 12.28
C GLY A 261 -23.45 -24.43 10.82
N LEU A 262 -24.36 -23.96 9.95
CA LEU A 262 -24.20 -24.13 8.51
C LEU A 262 -23.02 -23.30 8.01
N ILE A 263 -22.16 -23.93 7.21
CA ILE A 263 -21.01 -23.27 6.59
C ILE A 263 -21.34 -23.09 5.11
N TRP A 264 -21.45 -21.84 4.69
CA TRP A 264 -21.62 -21.51 3.28
C TRP A 264 -20.26 -21.36 2.58
N ASN A 265 -20.17 -21.82 1.37
CA ASN A 265 -18.93 -21.76 0.59
C ASN A 265 -18.86 -20.45 -0.23
N VAL A 266 -19.12 -19.34 0.43
CA VAL A 266 -19.04 -17.97 -0.09
C VAL A 266 -18.43 -17.08 0.99
N PRO A 267 -17.83 -15.95 0.64
CA PRO A 267 -17.34 -15.01 1.64
C PRO A 267 -18.48 -14.44 2.49
N GLY A 268 -18.24 -14.26 3.79
CA GLY A 268 -19.23 -13.72 4.71
C GLY A 268 -18.89 -14.01 6.16
N HIS A 269 -19.52 -13.32 7.09
CA HIS A 269 -19.22 -13.44 8.52
C HIS A 269 -20.44 -13.20 9.40
N ASP A 270 -20.50 -13.94 10.52
CA ASP A 270 -21.48 -13.74 11.59
C ASP A 270 -20.77 -13.23 12.86
N TRP A 271 -21.14 -12.04 13.33
CA TRP A 271 -20.58 -11.44 14.57
C TRP A 271 -21.44 -11.82 15.78
N LEU A 272 -21.46 -13.08 16.14
CA LEU A 272 -22.38 -13.62 17.15
C LEU A 272 -21.75 -13.73 18.55
N GLN A 273 -20.43 -13.80 18.64
CA GLN A 273 -19.72 -13.99 19.89
C GLN A 273 -19.26 -12.64 20.49
N SER A 274 -19.45 -12.47 21.79
CA SER A 274 -19.03 -11.25 22.51
C SER A 274 -17.51 -11.07 22.60
N ASN A 275 -16.74 -12.13 22.36
CA ASN A 275 -15.28 -12.12 22.33
C ASN A 275 -14.69 -11.87 20.94
N CYS A 276 -15.51 -11.52 19.96
CA CYS A 276 -15.04 -11.11 18.66
C CYS A 276 -14.12 -9.88 18.77
N PRO A 277 -13.10 -9.75 17.93
CA PRO A 277 -12.40 -8.48 17.75
C PRO A 277 -13.43 -7.38 17.40
N GLY A 278 -13.53 -6.36 18.29
CA GLY A 278 -14.60 -5.35 18.20
C GLY A 278 -15.83 -5.61 19.07
N GLY A 279 -15.82 -6.67 19.91
CA GLY A 279 -16.83 -6.90 20.96
C GLY A 279 -18.16 -7.49 20.48
N GLY A 280 -18.17 -8.12 19.30
CA GLY A 280 -19.43 -8.54 18.63
C GLY A 280 -20.14 -7.32 18.05
N LEU A 281 -20.41 -7.30 16.75
CA LEU A 281 -21.18 -6.22 16.19
C LEU A 281 -22.60 -6.23 16.77
N PRO A 282 -23.13 -5.07 17.18
CA PRO A 282 -24.56 -4.92 17.38
C PRO A 282 -25.29 -5.14 16.05
N ASP A 283 -26.59 -4.97 16.08
CA ASP A 283 -27.39 -5.01 14.85
C ASP A 283 -26.83 -4.07 13.77
N ILE A 284 -26.27 -4.65 12.69
CA ILE A 284 -25.68 -3.90 11.57
C ILE A 284 -26.73 -3.22 10.68
N GLN A 285 -28.00 -3.45 10.93
CA GLN A 285 -29.11 -2.69 10.35
C GLN A 285 -29.47 -1.44 11.18
N SER A 286 -28.78 -1.19 12.29
CA SER A 286 -29.10 -0.05 13.13
C SER A 286 -28.94 1.27 12.35
N LEU A 287 -30.03 1.96 12.15
CA LEU A 287 -30.04 3.28 11.50
C LEU A 287 -29.22 4.33 12.26
N ASN A 288 -28.96 4.11 13.55
CA ASN A 288 -28.18 5.03 14.38
C ASN A 288 -26.68 4.96 14.11
N ASN A 289 -26.18 3.85 13.55
CA ASN A 289 -24.76 3.59 13.37
C ASN A 289 -24.29 3.69 11.91
N ASN A 290 -25.22 3.88 10.96
CA ASN A 290 -24.92 4.08 9.52
C ASN A 290 -23.89 3.08 8.97
N TYR A 291 -24.11 1.80 9.21
CA TYR A 291 -23.19 0.77 8.71
C TYR A 291 -23.14 0.72 7.19
N SER A 292 -21.94 0.47 6.67
CA SER A 292 -21.72 0.15 5.25
C SER A 292 -20.85 -1.08 5.10
N VAL A 293 -21.02 -1.78 3.99
CA VAL A 293 -20.19 -2.90 3.57
C VAL A 293 -19.25 -2.45 2.44
N LEU A 294 -17.98 -2.91 2.49
CA LEU A 294 -16.97 -2.62 1.50
C LEU A 294 -16.29 -3.91 1.03
N ILE A 295 -15.84 -3.92 -0.22
CA ILE A 295 -14.84 -4.88 -0.72
C ILE A 295 -13.69 -4.07 -1.30
N THR A 296 -12.48 -4.38 -0.84
CA THR A 296 -11.23 -3.73 -1.24
C THR A 296 -10.28 -4.74 -1.85
N LEU A 297 -9.31 -4.25 -2.61
CA LEU A 297 -8.15 -5.00 -3.06
C LEU A 297 -7.00 -4.67 -2.10
N GLU A 298 -6.42 -5.68 -1.47
CA GLU A 298 -5.42 -5.55 -0.41
C GLU A 298 -4.10 -6.19 -0.82
N PRO A 299 -2.96 -5.56 -0.51
CA PRO A 299 -1.67 -6.22 -0.67
C PRO A 299 -1.52 -7.35 0.38
N ARG A 300 -0.90 -8.48 -0.01
CA ARG A 300 -0.79 -9.65 0.87
C ARG A 300 0.24 -9.51 1.99
N PHE A 301 1.19 -8.57 1.89
CA PHE A 301 2.19 -8.39 2.94
C PHE A 301 1.63 -7.78 4.23
N GLU A 302 0.47 -7.15 4.16
CA GLU A 302 -0.14 -6.52 5.32
C GLU A 302 -0.51 -7.55 6.38
N GLN A 303 0.09 -7.42 7.56
CA GLN A 303 -0.14 -8.28 8.71
C GLN A 303 -0.35 -7.45 9.98
N GLY A 304 -1.10 -8.00 10.94
CA GLY A 304 -1.33 -7.40 12.23
C GLY A 304 -2.18 -6.13 12.19
N SER A 305 -1.68 -5.02 12.74
CA SER A 305 -2.42 -3.76 12.88
C SER A 305 -2.76 -3.07 11.55
N ALA A 306 -2.06 -3.40 10.47
CA ALA A 306 -2.39 -2.91 9.13
C ALA A 306 -3.81 -3.35 8.70
N LEU A 307 -4.27 -4.48 9.22
CA LEU A 307 -5.63 -5.00 8.99
C LEU A 307 -6.73 -4.27 9.77
N SER A 308 -6.42 -3.20 10.48
CA SER A 308 -7.42 -2.41 11.21
C SER A 308 -8.27 -1.50 10.31
N LYS A 309 -7.87 -1.28 9.08
CA LYS A 309 -8.58 -0.49 8.07
C LYS A 309 -8.27 -1.00 6.66
N PRO A 310 -9.22 -0.79 5.73
CA PRO A 310 -9.04 -1.19 4.34
C PRO A 310 -7.93 -0.39 3.66
N PHE A 311 -7.22 -1.05 2.76
CA PHE A 311 -6.40 -0.36 1.77
C PHE A 311 -7.28 0.51 0.87
N TYR A 312 -6.74 1.54 0.28
CA TYR A 312 -7.54 2.55 -0.44
C TYR A 312 -8.18 2.07 -1.76
N LEU A 313 -7.78 0.91 -2.28
CA LEU A 313 -8.31 0.36 -3.54
C LEU A 313 -9.69 -0.28 -3.30
N LYS A 314 -10.70 0.56 -3.21
CA LYS A 314 -12.08 0.13 -3.04
C LYS A 314 -12.67 -0.36 -4.36
N ILE A 315 -13.20 -1.58 -4.37
CA ILE A 315 -13.93 -2.12 -5.52
C ILE A 315 -15.43 -1.87 -5.34
N PHE A 316 -15.99 -2.17 -4.18
CA PHE A 316 -17.40 -2.00 -3.88
C PHE A 316 -17.66 -1.31 -2.55
N GLU A 317 -18.78 -0.59 -2.46
CA GLU A 317 -19.31 -0.06 -1.19
C GLU A 317 -20.84 0.08 -1.27
N LYS A 318 -21.50 -0.08 -0.11
CA LYS A 318 -22.93 0.16 0.04
C LYS A 318 -23.29 0.39 1.50
N ASN A 319 -24.15 1.37 1.77
CA ASN A 319 -24.80 1.48 3.07
C ASN A 319 -25.76 0.30 3.29
N ILE A 320 -25.71 -0.33 4.46
CA ILE A 320 -26.56 -1.46 4.82
C ILE A 320 -27.95 -0.91 5.11
N LEU A 321 -28.96 -1.44 4.41
CA LEU A 321 -30.34 -1.03 4.57
C LEU A 321 -31.09 -1.95 5.54
N PRO A 322 -32.06 -1.44 6.31
CA PRO A 322 -32.87 -2.23 7.24
C PRO A 322 -33.95 -3.03 6.50
N LEU A 323 -33.52 -4.04 5.75
CA LEU A 323 -34.40 -4.90 4.96
C LEU A 323 -34.67 -6.25 5.67
N PRO A 324 -35.77 -6.95 5.36
CA PRO A 324 -36.04 -8.26 5.93
C PRO A 324 -34.97 -9.30 5.65
N PHE A 325 -34.93 -10.35 6.48
CA PHE A 325 -34.06 -11.52 6.29
C PHE A 325 -34.00 -11.99 4.84
N GLY A 326 -32.80 -12.28 4.37
CA GLY A 326 -32.56 -12.83 3.03
C GLY A 326 -32.84 -11.88 1.86
N THR A 327 -33.18 -10.61 2.13
CA THR A 327 -33.35 -9.63 1.04
C THR A 327 -31.98 -9.29 0.44
N VAL A 328 -31.87 -9.49 -0.87
CA VAL A 328 -30.63 -9.18 -1.60
C VAL A 328 -30.41 -7.68 -1.69
N GLN A 329 -29.23 -7.22 -1.31
CA GLN A 329 -28.77 -5.83 -1.44
C GLN A 329 -27.63 -5.76 -2.45
N GLU A 330 -27.68 -4.77 -3.35
CA GLU A 330 -26.67 -4.57 -4.39
C GLU A 330 -25.70 -3.47 -4.00
N MET A 331 -24.40 -3.71 -4.20
CA MET A 331 -23.34 -2.75 -3.93
C MET A 331 -23.03 -1.88 -5.15
N THR A 332 -22.51 -0.69 -4.90
CA THR A 332 -22.03 0.21 -5.94
C THR A 332 -20.56 -0.10 -6.26
N ASN A 333 -20.24 -0.23 -7.54
CA ASN A 333 -18.85 -0.43 -7.99
C ASN A 333 -18.13 0.93 -8.06
N TYR A 334 -17.00 1.02 -7.37
CA TYR A 334 -16.15 2.21 -7.30
C TYR A 334 -14.77 2.02 -7.95
N PHE A 335 -14.49 0.86 -8.52
CA PHE A 335 -13.15 0.55 -9.01
C PHE A 335 -12.64 1.57 -10.03
N SER A 336 -13.46 1.98 -10.98
CA SER A 336 -13.08 2.98 -12.00
C SER A 336 -12.71 4.35 -11.41
N VAL A 337 -13.15 4.65 -10.18
CA VAL A 337 -12.86 5.90 -9.48
C VAL A 337 -11.64 5.78 -8.56
N THR A 338 -11.40 4.58 -8.02
CA THR A 338 -10.33 4.34 -7.02
C THR A 338 -9.08 3.73 -7.62
N GLN A 339 -9.16 3.15 -8.84
CA GLN A 339 -7.99 2.57 -9.49
C GLN A 339 -6.90 3.63 -9.72
N PRO A 340 -5.65 3.35 -9.35
CA PRO A 340 -4.55 4.22 -9.68
C PRO A 340 -4.17 4.09 -11.16
N LEU A 341 -3.77 5.20 -11.75
CA LEU A 341 -3.16 5.28 -13.08
C LEU A 341 -1.95 6.20 -13.00
N ALA A 342 -0.96 5.96 -13.81
CA ALA A 342 0.18 6.85 -13.93
C ALA A 342 0.68 6.91 -15.38
N GLN A 343 1.39 7.98 -15.72
CA GLN A 343 2.12 8.12 -16.96
C GLN A 343 3.51 8.66 -16.66
N LEU A 344 4.54 7.95 -17.13
CA LEU A 344 5.90 8.48 -17.16
C LEU A 344 6.22 8.94 -18.58
N ARG A 345 6.67 10.17 -18.72
CA ARG A 345 7.23 10.73 -19.96
C ARG A 345 8.73 10.94 -19.80
N VAL A 346 9.49 10.52 -20.76
CA VAL A 346 10.95 10.66 -20.78
C VAL A 346 11.36 11.29 -22.10
N SER A 347 12.03 12.45 -22.01
CA SER A 347 12.57 13.17 -23.16
C SER A 347 14.09 13.27 -23.04
N SER A 348 14.78 13.22 -24.16
CA SER A 348 16.18 13.69 -24.30
C SER A 348 16.16 15.21 -24.48
N ASN A 349 16.95 15.93 -23.73
CA ASN A 349 17.19 17.35 -23.98
C ASN A 349 18.16 17.52 -25.15
#